data_be339c6a3218d30ddefe4d7012c4ec51
#
_entry.id   be339c6a3218d30ddefe4d7012c4ec51
#
_cell.length_a   1.000
_cell.length_b   1.000
_cell.length_c   1.000
_cell.angle_alpha   90.00
_cell.angle_beta   90.00
_cell.angle_gamma   90.00
#
_symmetry.space_group_name_H-M   'P 1'
#
loop_
_entity.id
_entity.type
_entity.pdbx_description
1 polymer ?
#
loop_
_entity_poly.entity_id
_entity_poly.type
_entity_poly.pdbx_seq_one_letter_code
_entity_poly.pdbx_strand_id
1 'polypeptide(L)'
;VHAAVAAAAVMAGGRPLWETTDTEWDVLFEIGVRGVLNLARTAVPALLRGAQPRSGRFVALASAAAHRGLWHLAAYNAAKHAVVGLVRGLATDLRGTGVTATAVSPGSTSTAMLAATAALYDLPDVDEFAGYQLLDRLLRPEEVAATVCWLCGESSSAITGTVVHADGGFTA
;
A
#
# COMPACT_ATOMS: atom_id res chain seq x y z
N VAL A 1 -1.96 -2.06 -22.02
CA VAL A 1 -1.86 -1.73 -20.59
C VAL A 1 -0.44 -1.28 -20.33
N HIS A 2 -0.25 -0.09 -19.73
CA HIS A 2 1.07 0.44 -19.38
C HIS A 2 1.33 0.36 -17.88
N ALA A 3 0.29 0.52 -17.08
CA ALA A 3 0.38 0.42 -15.63
C ALA A 3 -0.83 -0.29 -15.02
N ALA A 4 -0.63 -0.91 -13.87
CA ALA A 4 -1.67 -1.46 -13.04
C ALA A 4 -1.44 -1.05 -11.59
N VAL A 5 -2.50 -0.55 -10.92
CA VAL A 5 -2.41 -0.04 -9.55
C VAL A 5 -3.38 -0.80 -8.65
N ALA A 6 -2.86 -1.46 -7.62
CA ALA A 6 -3.64 -2.09 -6.57
C ALA A 6 -3.86 -1.09 -5.42
N ALA A 7 -5.04 -0.46 -5.37
CA ALA A 7 -5.36 0.56 -4.36
C ALA A 7 -6.52 0.15 -3.43
N ALA A 8 -7.20 -0.97 -3.70
CA ALA A 8 -8.30 -1.43 -2.86
C ALA A 8 -7.78 -1.87 -1.48
N ALA A 9 -8.40 -1.37 -0.43
CA ALA A 9 -8.08 -1.74 0.94
C ALA A 9 -9.29 -1.49 1.86
N VAL A 10 -9.25 -2.13 3.02
CA VAL A 10 -10.20 -1.91 4.12
C VAL A 10 -9.42 -1.73 5.41
N MET A 11 -10.09 -1.17 6.42
CA MET A 11 -9.60 -1.05 7.77
C MET A 11 -10.44 -1.92 8.70
N ALA A 12 -9.78 -2.68 9.55
CA ALA A 12 -10.35 -3.40 10.69
C ALA A 12 -9.30 -3.50 11.81
N GLY A 13 -9.74 -3.54 13.05
CA GLY A 13 -8.88 -3.57 14.24
C GLY A 13 -9.50 -2.84 15.41
N GLY A 14 -8.69 -2.14 16.20
CA GLY A 14 -9.12 -1.43 17.42
C GLY A 14 -9.07 -2.31 18.67
N ARG A 15 -8.45 -3.50 18.59
CA ARG A 15 -8.31 -4.45 19.72
C ARG A 15 -6.96 -5.16 19.69
N PRO A 16 -6.52 -5.74 20.82
CA PRO A 16 -5.30 -6.54 20.89
C PRO A 16 -5.34 -7.74 19.92
N LEU A 17 -4.17 -8.19 19.46
CA LEU A 17 -4.05 -9.30 18.51
C LEU A 17 -4.83 -10.56 18.92
N TRP A 18 -4.77 -10.92 20.20
CA TRP A 18 -5.43 -12.13 20.71
C TRP A 18 -6.96 -12.03 20.80
N GLU A 19 -7.52 -10.84 20.52
CA GLU A 19 -8.97 -10.58 20.42
C GLU A 19 -9.42 -10.33 18.99
N THR A 20 -8.48 -10.35 18.02
CA THR A 20 -8.81 -10.20 16.59
C THR A 20 -9.71 -11.35 16.16
N THR A 21 -10.84 -11.02 15.55
CA THR A 21 -11.79 -12.03 15.05
C THR A 21 -11.37 -12.58 13.68
N ASP A 22 -11.80 -13.81 13.38
CA ASP A 22 -11.58 -14.40 12.04
C ASP A 22 -12.16 -13.50 10.94
N THR A 23 -13.31 -12.87 11.16
CA THR A 23 -13.94 -11.95 10.20
C THR A 23 -13.05 -10.74 9.92
N GLU A 24 -12.44 -10.13 10.95
CA GLU A 24 -11.52 -9.00 10.76
C GLU A 24 -10.27 -9.44 10.01
N TRP A 25 -9.73 -10.59 10.37
CA TRP A 25 -8.57 -11.18 9.68
C TRP A 25 -8.89 -11.45 8.21
N ASP A 26 -9.97 -12.18 7.95
CA ASP A 26 -10.33 -12.60 6.60
C ASP A 26 -10.58 -11.42 5.67
N VAL A 27 -11.34 -10.40 6.10
CA VAL A 27 -11.63 -9.23 5.26
C VAL A 27 -10.36 -8.45 4.91
N LEU A 28 -9.42 -8.31 5.84
CA LEU A 28 -8.14 -7.64 5.62
C LEU A 28 -7.28 -8.40 4.59
N PHE A 29 -7.22 -9.73 4.69
CA PHE A 29 -6.43 -10.54 3.80
C PHE A 29 -7.11 -10.75 2.44
N GLU A 30 -8.42 -10.96 2.39
CA GLU A 30 -9.15 -11.13 1.13
C GLU A 30 -9.11 -9.86 0.28
N ILE A 31 -9.35 -8.69 0.87
CA ILE A 31 -9.34 -7.44 0.11
C ILE A 31 -7.92 -6.93 -0.06
N GLY A 32 -7.15 -6.82 1.03
CA GLY A 32 -5.84 -6.17 1.02
C GLY A 32 -4.75 -7.00 0.35
N VAL A 33 -4.74 -8.32 0.54
CA VAL A 33 -3.65 -9.19 0.06
C VAL A 33 -4.09 -9.95 -1.20
N ARG A 34 -5.21 -10.68 -1.16
CA ARG A 34 -5.72 -11.42 -2.31
C ARG A 34 -6.12 -10.49 -3.46
N GLY A 35 -6.61 -9.28 -3.16
CA GLY A 35 -6.87 -8.25 -4.17
C GLY A 35 -5.62 -7.91 -4.98
N VAL A 36 -4.47 -7.72 -4.34
CA VAL A 36 -3.18 -7.48 -5.01
C VAL A 36 -2.76 -8.68 -5.88
N LEU A 37 -2.89 -9.91 -5.33
CA LEU A 37 -2.60 -11.14 -6.07
C LEU A 37 -3.50 -11.28 -7.31
N ASN A 38 -4.79 -11.00 -7.18
CA ASN A 38 -5.74 -11.10 -8.30
C ASN A 38 -5.44 -10.08 -9.39
N LEU A 39 -5.09 -8.84 -9.01
CA LEU A 39 -4.65 -7.85 -9.99
C LEU A 39 -3.35 -8.29 -10.68
N ALA A 40 -2.38 -8.84 -9.94
CA ALA A 40 -1.15 -9.35 -10.54
C ALA A 40 -1.44 -10.47 -11.57
N ARG A 41 -2.32 -11.42 -11.24
CA ARG A 41 -2.71 -12.52 -12.15
C ARG A 41 -3.33 -12.04 -13.47
N THR A 42 -4.04 -10.92 -13.44
CA THR A 42 -4.72 -10.37 -14.63
C THR A 42 -3.86 -9.35 -15.37
N ALA A 43 -3.20 -8.46 -14.66
CA ALA A 43 -2.47 -7.33 -15.24
C ALA A 43 -1.06 -7.72 -15.73
N VAL A 44 -0.32 -8.54 -14.98
CA VAL A 44 1.06 -8.87 -15.32
C VAL A 44 1.18 -9.55 -16.71
N PRO A 45 0.35 -10.56 -17.07
CA PRO A 45 0.38 -11.11 -18.42
C PRO A 45 0.11 -10.06 -19.52
N ALA A 46 -0.73 -9.05 -19.22
CA ALA A 46 -1.00 -7.96 -20.17
C ALA A 46 0.19 -6.99 -20.30
N LEU A 47 0.86 -6.66 -19.19
CA LEU A 47 2.08 -5.85 -19.19
C LEU A 47 3.23 -6.54 -19.95
N LEU A 48 3.36 -7.86 -19.81
CA LEU A 48 4.38 -8.67 -20.49
C LEU A 48 4.14 -8.80 -22.01
N ARG A 49 2.90 -8.59 -22.48
CA ARG A 49 2.58 -8.55 -23.93
C ARG A 49 2.84 -7.20 -24.58
N GLY A 50 3.27 -6.18 -23.83
CA GLY A 50 3.58 -4.85 -24.35
C GLY A 50 4.70 -4.89 -25.38
N ALA A 51 4.78 -3.80 -26.19
CA ALA A 51 5.83 -3.62 -27.19
C ALA A 51 7.24 -3.58 -26.54
N GLN A 52 8.26 -3.96 -27.27
CA GLN A 52 9.65 -3.89 -26.85
C GLN A 52 10.25 -2.50 -27.17
N PRO A 53 11.07 -1.89 -26.28
CA PRO A 53 11.36 -2.33 -24.93
C PRO A 53 10.12 -2.18 -24.01
N ARG A 54 9.88 -3.16 -23.15
CA ARG A 54 8.75 -3.10 -22.22
C ARG A 54 8.98 -2.01 -21.15
N SER A 55 7.91 -1.29 -20.86
CA SER A 55 7.92 -0.23 -19.83
C SER A 55 6.73 -0.35 -18.87
N GLY A 56 6.23 -1.57 -18.66
CA GLY A 56 5.08 -1.84 -17.80
C GLY A 56 5.36 -1.54 -16.32
N ARG A 57 4.35 -1.07 -15.59
CA ARG A 57 4.45 -0.72 -14.16
C ARG A 57 3.37 -1.43 -13.37
N PHE A 58 3.75 -2.10 -12.30
CA PHE A 58 2.83 -2.62 -11.30
C PHE A 58 3.07 -1.88 -9.99
N VAL A 59 2.05 -1.20 -9.46
CA VAL A 59 2.16 -0.44 -8.22
C VAL A 59 1.10 -0.95 -7.23
N ALA A 60 1.48 -1.20 -5.98
CA ALA A 60 0.54 -1.59 -4.93
C ALA A 60 0.61 -0.64 -3.74
N LEU A 61 -0.56 -0.28 -3.18
CA LEU A 61 -0.65 0.54 -1.97
C LEU A 61 -0.45 -0.35 -0.73
N ALA A 62 0.73 -0.21 -0.10
CA ALA A 62 1.01 -0.72 1.23
C ALA A 62 0.49 0.24 2.32
N SER A 63 1.30 0.59 3.28
CA SER A 63 1.03 1.56 4.36
C SER A 63 2.29 1.74 5.21
N ALA A 64 2.40 2.81 5.97
CA ALA A 64 3.35 2.93 7.08
C ALA A 64 3.25 1.73 8.06
N ALA A 65 2.05 1.14 8.19
CA ALA A 65 1.79 -0.09 8.93
C ALA A 65 2.58 -1.33 8.42
N ALA A 66 3.17 -1.27 7.23
CA ALA A 66 4.05 -2.32 6.71
C ALA A 66 5.51 -2.19 7.17
N HIS A 67 5.83 -1.23 8.04
CA HIS A 67 7.19 -0.92 8.46
C HIS A 67 7.35 -0.75 9.96
N ARG A 68 6.25 -0.54 10.67
CA ARG A 68 6.21 -0.46 12.14
C ARG A 68 4.88 -1.00 12.67
N GLY A 69 4.91 -1.48 13.93
CA GLY A 69 3.69 -1.89 14.61
C GLY A 69 2.81 -0.67 14.94
N LEU A 70 1.55 -0.75 14.60
CA LEU A 70 0.52 0.20 15.05
C LEU A 70 -0.31 -0.47 16.14
N TRP A 71 -0.58 0.28 17.20
CA TRP A 71 -1.31 -0.21 18.35
C TRP A 71 -2.70 -0.72 17.93
N HIS A 72 -3.08 -1.90 18.41
CA HIS A 72 -4.38 -2.55 18.13
C HIS A 72 -4.72 -2.76 16.63
N LEU A 73 -3.72 -2.75 15.75
CA LEU A 73 -3.87 -2.98 14.30
C LEU A 73 -3.01 -4.14 13.80
N ALA A 74 -2.73 -5.14 14.63
CA ALA A 74 -1.78 -6.20 14.30
C ALA A 74 -2.15 -6.98 13.02
N ALA A 75 -3.42 -7.30 12.80
CA ALA A 75 -3.89 -7.98 11.59
C ALA A 75 -3.74 -7.09 10.34
N TYR A 76 -4.02 -5.79 10.46
CA TYR A 76 -3.78 -4.82 9.39
C TYR A 76 -2.29 -4.67 9.09
N ASN A 77 -1.45 -4.59 10.13
CA ASN A 77 0.01 -4.58 9.96
C ASN A 77 0.47 -5.82 9.19
N ALA A 78 0.00 -7.02 9.57
CA ALA A 78 0.35 -8.27 8.89
C ALA A 78 -0.06 -8.24 7.41
N ALA A 79 -1.29 -7.83 7.10
CA ALA A 79 -1.78 -7.71 5.74
C ALA A 79 -0.94 -6.72 4.89
N LYS A 80 -0.55 -5.57 5.45
CA LYS A 80 0.27 -4.58 4.75
C LYS A 80 1.73 -5.02 4.58
N HIS A 81 2.30 -5.77 5.51
CA HIS A 81 3.59 -6.44 5.31
C HIS A 81 3.51 -7.49 4.20
N ALA A 82 2.41 -8.27 4.13
CA ALA A 82 2.20 -9.23 3.06
C ALA A 82 2.18 -8.57 1.67
N VAL A 83 1.55 -7.40 1.53
CA VAL A 83 1.58 -6.62 0.27
C VAL A 83 3.02 -6.29 -0.15
N VAL A 84 3.86 -5.83 0.78
CA VAL A 84 5.29 -5.55 0.50
C VAL A 84 6.01 -6.83 0.07
N GLY A 85 5.75 -7.96 0.75
CA GLY A 85 6.29 -9.27 0.38
C GLY A 85 5.90 -9.69 -1.05
N LEU A 86 4.61 -9.56 -1.39
CA LEU A 86 4.11 -9.86 -2.75
C LEU A 86 4.79 -9.01 -3.82
N VAL A 87 4.95 -7.70 -3.58
CA VAL A 87 5.59 -6.79 -4.54
C VAL A 87 7.07 -7.14 -4.74
N ARG A 88 7.80 -7.47 -3.67
CA ARG A 88 9.20 -7.89 -3.76
C ARG A 88 9.36 -9.21 -4.53
N GLY A 89 8.50 -10.19 -4.24
CA GLY A 89 8.46 -11.45 -4.98
C GLY A 89 8.17 -11.22 -6.46
N LEU A 90 7.12 -10.46 -6.76
CA LEU A 90 6.74 -10.13 -8.13
C LEU A 90 7.86 -9.41 -8.90
N ALA A 91 8.55 -8.46 -8.27
CA ALA A 91 9.68 -7.78 -8.89
C ALA A 91 10.82 -8.74 -9.26
N THR A 92 11.05 -9.76 -8.42
CA THR A 92 12.05 -10.81 -8.68
C THR A 92 11.63 -11.68 -9.86
N ASP A 93 10.35 -12.08 -9.93
CA ASP A 93 9.79 -12.87 -11.03
C ASP A 93 9.81 -12.11 -12.37
N LEU A 94 9.74 -10.77 -12.32
CA LEU A 94 9.78 -9.89 -13.50
C LEU A 94 11.21 -9.55 -13.96
N ARG A 95 12.23 -10.16 -13.37
CA ARG A 95 13.63 -9.90 -13.73
C ARG A 95 13.87 -10.03 -15.25
N GLY A 96 14.53 -9.05 -15.83
CA GLY A 96 14.92 -9.03 -17.26
C GLY A 96 13.77 -8.73 -18.22
N THR A 97 12.53 -8.53 -17.74
CA THR A 97 11.37 -8.31 -18.61
C THR A 97 11.18 -6.85 -19.01
N GLY A 98 11.76 -5.87 -18.27
CA GLY A 98 11.52 -4.44 -18.40
C GLY A 98 10.25 -3.96 -17.68
N VAL A 99 9.45 -4.86 -17.09
CA VAL A 99 8.31 -4.51 -16.24
C VAL A 99 8.80 -4.37 -14.79
N THR A 100 8.34 -3.34 -14.09
CA THR A 100 8.70 -3.09 -12.68
C THR A 100 7.51 -3.34 -11.74
N ALA A 101 7.81 -3.70 -10.49
CA ALA A 101 6.81 -3.80 -9.42
C ALA A 101 7.30 -3.04 -8.19
N THR A 102 6.47 -2.12 -7.67
CA THR A 102 6.82 -1.21 -6.57
C THR A 102 5.65 -1.06 -5.60
N ALA A 103 5.93 -0.98 -4.32
CA ALA A 103 4.94 -0.62 -3.30
C ALA A 103 5.04 0.87 -2.97
N VAL A 104 3.91 1.50 -2.67
CA VAL A 104 3.85 2.83 -2.05
C VAL A 104 3.32 2.67 -0.64
N SER A 105 3.99 3.26 0.34
CA SER A 105 3.58 3.28 1.74
C SER A 105 3.13 4.69 2.14
N PRO A 106 1.82 4.96 2.14
CA PRO A 106 1.28 6.20 2.68
C PRO A 106 1.37 6.24 4.21
N GLY A 107 1.50 7.46 4.74
CA GLY A 107 1.24 7.79 6.14
C GLY A 107 -0.23 8.12 6.40
N SER A 108 -0.48 8.88 7.47
CA SER A 108 -1.81 9.37 7.84
C SER A 108 -2.33 10.33 6.75
N THR A 109 -3.27 9.86 5.96
CA THR A 109 -3.83 10.57 4.81
C THR A 109 -5.30 10.86 5.08
N SER A 110 -5.73 12.09 4.84
CA SER A 110 -7.11 12.56 5.07
C SER A 110 -8.10 11.85 4.15
N THR A 111 -8.67 10.75 4.63
CA THR A 111 -9.57 9.86 3.88
C THR A 111 -10.66 9.30 4.79
N ALA A 112 -11.72 8.75 4.19
CA ALA A 112 -12.74 8.02 4.94
C ALA A 112 -12.15 6.83 5.74
N MET A 113 -11.07 6.20 5.25
CA MET A 113 -10.37 5.13 5.97
C MET A 113 -9.70 5.65 7.24
N LEU A 114 -9.08 6.84 7.22
CA LEU A 114 -8.48 7.44 8.41
C LEU A 114 -9.57 7.82 9.42
N ALA A 115 -10.70 8.35 8.96
CA ALA A 115 -11.85 8.63 9.83
C ALA A 115 -12.39 7.35 10.51
N ALA A 116 -12.50 6.25 9.75
CA ALA A 116 -12.84 4.95 10.32
C ALA A 116 -11.79 4.45 11.34
N THR A 117 -10.51 4.73 11.12
CA THR A 117 -9.43 4.40 12.07
C THR A 117 -9.55 5.24 13.34
N ALA A 118 -9.85 6.53 13.25
CA ALA A 118 -10.10 7.38 14.41
C ALA A 118 -11.25 6.84 15.27
N ALA A 119 -12.32 6.40 14.63
CA ALA A 119 -13.46 5.79 15.33
C ALA A 119 -13.09 4.48 16.05
N LEU A 120 -12.15 3.68 15.54
CA LEU A 120 -11.65 2.47 16.23
C LEU A 120 -10.90 2.80 17.53
N TYR A 121 -10.38 4.00 17.66
CA TYR A 121 -9.62 4.46 18.83
C TYR A 121 -10.40 5.44 19.70
N ASP A 122 -11.69 5.67 19.42
CA ASP A 122 -12.53 6.66 20.08
C ASP A 122 -11.89 8.08 20.08
N LEU A 123 -11.14 8.41 19.02
CA LEU A 123 -10.53 9.72 18.87
C LEU A 123 -11.56 10.74 18.41
N PRO A 124 -11.59 11.93 19.04
CA PRO A 124 -12.56 12.97 18.69
C PRO A 124 -12.26 13.65 17.35
N ASP A 125 -11.00 13.64 16.91
CA ASP A 125 -10.55 14.29 15.68
C ASP A 125 -9.50 13.44 14.95
N VAL A 126 -9.61 13.37 13.63
CA VAL A 126 -8.63 12.72 12.76
C VAL A 126 -7.30 13.47 12.74
N ASP A 127 -7.29 14.75 13.05
CA ASP A 127 -6.08 15.58 13.08
C ASP A 127 -5.09 15.14 14.18
N GLU A 128 -5.53 14.34 15.17
CA GLU A 128 -4.62 13.73 16.15
C GLU A 128 -3.58 12.82 15.49
N PHE A 129 -3.86 12.28 14.30
CA PHE A 129 -2.88 11.49 13.54
C PHE A 129 -1.78 12.35 12.89
N ALA A 130 -1.90 13.67 12.84
CA ALA A 130 -0.91 14.58 12.25
C ALA A 130 0.45 14.49 12.95
N GLY A 131 0.45 14.45 14.27
CA GLY A 131 1.66 14.41 15.11
C GLY A 131 2.51 13.13 14.96
N TYR A 132 2.00 12.11 14.29
CA TYR A 132 2.80 10.91 13.97
C TYR A 132 3.70 11.09 12.74
N GLN A 133 3.58 12.20 12.01
CA GLN A 133 4.33 12.51 10.81
C GLN A 133 5.28 13.70 11.04
N LEU A 134 6.47 13.66 10.47
CA LEU A 134 7.42 14.78 10.58
C LEU A 134 6.89 16.08 9.94
N LEU A 135 5.97 15.97 8.98
CA LEU A 135 5.30 17.12 8.38
C LEU A 135 4.28 17.78 9.33
N ASP A 136 3.95 17.15 10.46
CA ASP A 136 3.00 17.61 11.48
C ASP A 136 1.64 18.04 10.90
N ARG A 137 1.18 17.32 9.89
CA ARG A 137 -0.13 17.46 9.25
C ARG A 137 -0.55 16.17 8.58
N LEU A 138 -1.83 15.99 8.34
CA LEU A 138 -2.33 14.93 7.48
C LEU A 138 -1.87 15.16 6.03
N LEU A 139 -1.59 14.07 5.33
CA LEU A 139 -1.38 14.10 3.89
C LEU A 139 -2.72 14.25 3.17
N ARG A 140 -2.69 14.90 2.02
CA ARG A 140 -3.84 14.89 1.10
C ARG A 140 -3.74 13.66 0.19
N PRO A 141 -4.87 13.05 -0.19
CA PRO A 141 -4.89 11.91 -1.13
C PRO A 141 -4.12 12.20 -2.43
N GLU A 142 -4.17 13.44 -2.91
CA GLU A 142 -3.49 13.88 -4.14
C GLU A 142 -1.96 13.81 -4.02
N GLU A 143 -1.39 13.99 -2.82
CA GLU A 143 0.05 13.90 -2.60
C GLU A 143 0.53 12.44 -2.75
N VAL A 144 -0.25 11.50 -2.23
CA VAL A 144 0.00 10.06 -2.42
C VAL A 144 -0.22 9.66 -3.88
N ALA A 145 -1.31 10.14 -4.49
CA ALA A 145 -1.63 9.87 -5.88
C ALA A 145 -0.54 10.38 -6.85
N ALA A 146 0.06 11.55 -6.58
CA ALA A 146 1.17 12.08 -7.37
C ALA A 146 2.36 11.11 -7.38
N THR A 147 2.71 10.52 -6.23
CA THR A 147 3.75 9.49 -6.13
C THR A 147 3.40 8.26 -6.95
N VAL A 148 2.17 7.77 -6.85
CA VAL A 148 1.68 6.62 -7.64
C VAL A 148 1.74 6.93 -9.14
N CYS A 149 1.27 8.11 -9.57
CA CYS A 149 1.30 8.52 -10.96
C CYS A 149 2.75 8.60 -11.51
N TRP A 150 3.68 9.15 -10.72
CA TRP A 150 5.10 9.18 -11.10
C TRP A 150 5.66 7.77 -11.26
N LEU A 151 5.33 6.83 -10.35
CA LEU A 151 5.76 5.43 -10.44
C LEU A 151 5.15 4.70 -11.65
N CYS A 152 4.01 5.14 -12.16
CA CYS A 152 3.40 4.61 -13.38
C CYS A 152 4.06 5.15 -14.66
N GLY A 153 4.90 6.18 -14.56
CA GLY A 153 5.59 6.83 -15.70
C GLY A 153 6.92 6.18 -16.06
N GLU A 154 7.51 6.69 -17.14
CA GLU A 154 8.81 6.21 -17.66
C GLU A 154 9.98 6.62 -16.75
N SER A 155 9.88 7.78 -16.09
CA SER A 155 10.93 8.35 -15.22
C SER A 155 11.23 7.50 -13.99
N SER A 156 10.38 6.52 -13.67
CA SER A 156 10.55 5.59 -12.53
C SER A 156 11.16 4.24 -12.92
N SER A 157 11.69 4.11 -14.13
CA SER A 157 12.15 2.82 -14.69
C SER A 157 13.23 2.10 -13.87
N ALA A 158 13.99 2.83 -13.04
CA ALA A 158 15.00 2.28 -12.15
C ALA A 158 14.43 1.78 -10.80
N ILE A 159 13.13 1.99 -10.54
CA ILE A 159 12.50 1.70 -9.25
C ILE A 159 11.71 0.39 -9.36
N THR A 160 12.21 -0.67 -8.70
CA THR A 160 11.55 -1.98 -8.64
C THR A 160 11.94 -2.75 -7.39
N GLY A 161 11.09 -3.64 -6.89
CA GLY A 161 11.35 -4.49 -5.73
C GLY A 161 11.47 -3.74 -4.38
N THR A 162 11.05 -2.49 -4.34
CA THR A 162 11.21 -1.61 -3.20
C THR A 162 9.89 -1.00 -2.74
N VAL A 163 9.95 -0.27 -1.64
CA VAL A 163 8.87 0.56 -1.12
C VAL A 163 9.27 2.02 -1.24
N VAL A 164 8.38 2.82 -1.82
CA VAL A 164 8.48 4.28 -1.83
C VAL A 164 7.58 4.83 -0.73
N HIS A 165 8.17 5.50 0.23
CA HIS A 165 7.45 6.12 1.35
C HIS A 165 6.88 7.47 0.92
N ALA A 166 5.56 7.56 0.90
CA ALA A 166 4.80 8.80 0.73
C ALA A 166 4.03 9.05 2.04
N ASP A 167 4.77 9.16 3.15
CA ASP A 167 4.26 9.03 4.49
C ASP A 167 4.49 10.25 5.39
N GLY A 168 4.98 11.34 4.82
CA GLY A 168 5.24 12.55 5.60
C GLY A 168 6.30 12.39 6.69
N GLY A 169 7.14 11.34 6.62
CA GLY A 169 8.13 11.01 7.65
C GLY A 169 7.57 10.18 8.80
N PHE A 170 6.44 9.51 8.60
CA PHE A 170 5.83 8.63 9.62
C PHE A 170 6.74 7.48 10.05
N THR A 171 7.56 6.97 9.14
CA THR A 171 8.47 5.83 9.37
C THR A 171 9.94 6.22 9.51
N ALA A 172 10.23 7.51 9.63
CA ALA A 172 11.59 8.03 9.79
C ALA A 172 12.17 7.73 11.18
#